data_07e32dae0647e9c68e4dcc17a096bb57
#
_entry.id   07e32dae0647e9c68e4dcc17a096bb57
#
_cell.length_a   1.000
_cell.length_b   1.000
_cell.length_c   1.000
_cell.angle_alpha   90.00
_cell.angle_beta   90.00
_cell.angle_gamma   90.00
#
_symmetry.space_group_name_H-M   'P 1'
#
loop_
_entity.id
_entity.type
_entity.pdbx_description
1 polymer ?
#
loop_
_entity_poly.entity_id
_entity_poly.type
_entity_poly.pdbx_seq_one_letter_code
_entity_poly.pdbx_strand_id
1 'polypeptide(L)'
;AFGLNHEPVNIPPKPDGWEERYCAYIRDQVVELLTLYAPVDIIWFDGGPEVISIEEIRKFNGGILVNPRMHGHGDFKTPECAMPDKPIEGWWELCESWAECGWGYEKRGGEIYRPLDWMLGRLRAVRRMGGNYLINVSPRPDGTLPEPYYQRMAELAGMGGFQKLDRQWRESAG
;
A
#
# COMPACT_ATOMS: atom_id res chain seq x y z
N ALA A 1 -21.83 2.88 0.14
CA ALA A 1 -21.95 2.03 1.32
C ALA A 1 -21.80 0.58 0.86
N PHE A 2 -20.66 -0.03 1.10
CA PHE A 2 -20.45 -1.45 0.84
C PHE A 2 -21.19 -2.23 1.94
N GLY A 3 -22.37 -2.77 1.60
CA GLY A 3 -23.13 -3.64 2.47
C GLY A 3 -22.44 -5.01 2.58
N LEU A 4 -21.41 -5.11 3.39
CA LEU A 4 -20.95 -6.39 3.87
C LEU A 4 -21.94 -6.84 4.94
N ASN A 5 -22.78 -7.80 4.63
CA ASN A 5 -23.51 -8.57 5.64
C ASN A 5 -22.49 -9.39 6.44
N HIS A 6 -21.75 -8.72 7.32
CA HIS A 6 -21.02 -9.43 8.36
C HIS A 6 -22.02 -9.81 9.43
N GLU A 7 -22.20 -11.11 9.65
CA GLU A 7 -22.76 -11.56 10.91
C GLU A 7 -21.95 -10.91 12.04
N PRO A 8 -22.58 -10.36 13.07
CA PRO A 8 -21.87 -9.71 14.15
C PRO A 8 -20.91 -10.73 14.78
N VAL A 9 -19.62 -10.57 14.54
CA VAL A 9 -18.59 -11.34 15.23
C VAL A 9 -18.72 -10.96 16.70
N ASN A 10 -19.03 -11.93 17.55
CA ASN A 10 -19.07 -11.72 18.98
C ASN A 10 -17.63 -11.54 19.49
N ILE A 11 -17.16 -10.28 19.44
CA ILE A 11 -15.83 -9.93 19.93
C ILE A 11 -15.93 -9.93 21.45
N PRO A 12 -15.17 -10.79 22.16
CA PRO A 12 -15.18 -10.79 23.61
C PRO A 12 -14.71 -9.41 24.14
N PRO A 13 -15.17 -9.00 25.33
CA PRO A 13 -14.72 -7.76 25.94
C PRO A 13 -13.19 -7.79 26.10
N LYS A 14 -12.57 -6.65 25.83
CA LYS A 14 -11.12 -6.50 25.96
C LYS A 14 -10.72 -6.66 27.42
N PRO A 15 -9.77 -7.54 27.76
CA PRO A 15 -9.34 -7.71 29.14
C PRO A 15 -8.60 -6.46 29.66
N ASP A 16 -8.55 -6.28 30.97
CA ASP A 16 -7.81 -5.19 31.60
C ASP A 16 -6.35 -5.13 31.13
N GLY A 17 -5.84 -3.92 30.90
CA GLY A 17 -4.50 -3.70 30.37
C GLY A 17 -4.28 -4.21 28.93
N TRP A 18 -5.37 -4.43 28.18
CA TRP A 18 -5.27 -4.88 26.78
C TRP A 18 -4.55 -3.85 25.89
N GLU A 19 -4.85 -2.58 26.09
CA GLU A 19 -4.33 -1.50 25.24
C GLU A 19 -2.82 -1.36 25.38
N GLU A 20 -2.31 -1.41 26.59
CA GLU A 20 -0.87 -1.35 26.88
C GLU A 20 -0.15 -2.54 26.26
N ARG A 21 -0.70 -3.75 26.41
CA ARG A 21 -0.12 -4.96 25.80
C ARG A 21 -0.16 -4.91 24.28
N TYR A 22 -1.23 -4.38 23.71
CA TYR A 22 -1.36 -4.23 22.26
C TYR A 22 -0.36 -3.21 21.72
N CYS A 23 -0.21 -2.06 22.37
CA CYS A 23 0.79 -1.04 22.00
C CYS A 23 2.21 -1.60 22.10
N ALA A 24 2.53 -2.30 23.18
CA ALA A 24 3.84 -2.96 23.34
C ALA A 24 4.09 -3.98 22.23
N TYR A 25 3.11 -4.82 21.92
CA TYR A 25 3.21 -5.82 20.85
C TYR A 25 3.45 -5.18 19.49
N ILE A 26 2.72 -4.12 19.11
CA ILE A 26 2.94 -3.42 17.83
C ILE A 26 4.35 -2.80 17.82
N ARG A 27 4.75 -2.16 18.91
CA ARG A 27 6.08 -1.57 19.03
C ARG A 27 7.19 -2.60 18.83
N ASP A 28 7.07 -3.75 19.48
CA ASP A 28 8.05 -4.85 19.37
C ASP A 28 8.14 -5.37 17.93
N GLN A 29 7.02 -5.48 17.21
CA GLN A 29 7.01 -5.85 15.78
C GLN A 29 7.73 -4.80 14.91
N VAL A 30 7.51 -3.51 15.15
CA VAL A 30 8.21 -2.45 14.42
C VAL A 30 9.72 -2.53 14.67
N VAL A 31 10.13 -2.69 15.93
CA VAL A 31 11.54 -2.84 16.28
C VAL A 31 12.15 -4.09 15.66
N GLU A 32 11.43 -5.21 15.64
CA GLU A 32 11.87 -6.44 14.98
C GLU A 32 12.11 -6.22 13.49
N LEU A 33 11.17 -5.60 12.77
CA LEU A 33 11.32 -5.27 11.35
C LEU A 33 12.56 -4.41 11.09
N LEU A 34 12.79 -3.39 11.92
CA LEU A 34 13.90 -2.45 11.77
C LEU A 34 15.26 -3.03 12.15
N THR A 35 15.31 -4.11 12.94
CA THR A 35 16.56 -4.71 13.43
C THR A 35 16.93 -6.00 12.73
N LEU A 36 15.96 -6.90 12.47
CA LEU A 36 16.23 -8.23 11.92
C LEU A 36 16.14 -8.30 10.40
N TYR A 37 15.39 -7.37 9.77
CA TYR A 37 15.16 -7.34 8.32
C TYR A 37 15.80 -6.12 7.65
N ALA A 38 16.66 -5.42 8.35
CA ALA A 38 17.38 -4.24 7.84
C ALA A 38 18.32 -4.57 6.65
N PRO A 39 18.59 -3.59 5.76
CA PRO A 39 18.05 -2.24 5.80
C PRO A 39 16.60 -2.15 5.31
N VAL A 40 15.76 -1.39 6.01
CA VAL A 40 14.40 -1.04 5.60
C VAL A 40 14.42 0.40 5.13
N ASP A 41 14.07 0.65 3.86
CA ASP A 41 14.11 1.99 3.26
C ASP A 41 12.80 2.76 3.50
N ILE A 42 11.68 2.06 3.59
CA ILE A 42 10.35 2.64 3.82
C ILE A 42 9.61 1.80 4.86
N ILE A 43 9.03 2.46 5.87
CA ILE A 43 8.04 1.84 6.74
C ILE A 43 6.68 2.50 6.52
N TRP A 44 5.67 1.66 6.29
CA TRP A 44 4.33 2.09 5.93
C TRP A 44 3.33 1.62 6.97
N PHE A 45 2.75 2.56 7.72
CA PHE A 45 1.72 2.30 8.72
C PHE A 45 0.33 2.49 8.10
N ASP A 46 -0.64 1.73 8.54
CA ASP A 46 -2.04 1.89 8.13
C ASP A 46 -2.94 2.22 9.34
N GLY A 47 -2.62 3.34 9.98
CA GLY A 47 -3.29 3.79 11.20
C GLY A 47 -2.77 3.09 12.45
N GLY A 48 -3.61 3.06 13.48
CA GLY A 48 -3.27 2.50 14.79
C GLY A 48 -2.77 3.55 15.79
N PRO A 49 -2.53 3.15 17.04
CA PRO A 49 -1.97 4.04 18.04
C PRO A 49 -0.51 4.37 17.71
N GLU A 50 -0.08 5.58 18.02
CA GLU A 50 1.33 5.94 17.92
C GLU A 50 2.13 5.23 19.03
N VAL A 51 2.82 4.17 18.66
CA VAL A 51 3.58 3.32 19.58
C VAL A 51 5.09 3.57 19.55
N ILE A 52 5.55 4.30 18.56
CA ILE A 52 6.97 4.62 18.32
C ILE A 52 7.03 5.94 17.52
N SER A 53 7.88 6.88 17.92
CA SER A 53 8.02 8.13 17.17
C SER A 53 8.88 7.99 15.92
N ILE A 54 8.72 8.92 14.96
CA ILE A 54 9.56 8.96 13.75
C ILE A 54 11.03 9.14 14.10
N GLU A 55 11.35 9.96 15.10
CA GLU A 55 12.70 10.17 15.58
C GLU A 55 13.32 8.88 16.13
N GLU A 56 12.51 8.06 16.77
CA GLU A 56 12.95 6.78 17.30
C GLU A 56 13.17 5.76 16.18
N ILE A 57 12.28 5.70 15.19
CA ILE A 57 12.46 4.89 13.97
C ILE A 57 13.76 5.25 13.26
N ARG A 58 14.08 6.55 13.15
CA ARG A 58 15.30 7.04 12.51
C ARG A 58 16.59 6.73 13.26
N LYS A 59 16.54 6.31 14.53
CA LYS A 59 17.73 5.77 15.23
C LYS A 59 18.18 4.43 14.67
N PHE A 60 17.28 3.66 14.08
CA PHE A 60 17.62 2.39 13.41
C PHE A 60 18.15 2.61 11.99
N ASN A 61 17.56 3.52 11.25
CA ASN A 61 18.02 3.95 9.93
C ASN A 61 17.64 5.43 9.70
N GLY A 62 18.63 6.32 9.69
CA GLY A 62 18.42 7.76 9.54
C GLY A 62 17.80 8.19 8.21
N GLY A 63 17.88 7.34 7.18
CA GLY A 63 17.33 7.59 5.85
C GLY A 63 15.96 6.98 5.59
N ILE A 64 15.37 6.29 6.58
CA ILE A 64 14.08 5.62 6.40
C ILE A 64 12.95 6.61 6.17
N LEU A 65 12.12 6.33 5.18
CA LEU A 65 10.92 7.11 4.88
C LEU A 65 9.72 6.55 5.66
N VAL A 66 8.93 7.44 6.24
CA VAL A 66 7.74 7.11 7.04
C VAL A 66 6.52 7.78 6.46
N ASN A 67 5.43 7.03 6.25
CA ASN A 67 4.17 7.58 5.81
C ASN A 67 3.40 8.27 6.96
N PRO A 68 2.37 9.12 6.68
CA PRO A 68 1.72 9.93 7.71
C PRO A 68 0.61 9.22 8.48
N ARG A 69 0.24 7.98 8.15
CA ARG A 69 -1.02 7.38 8.63
C ARG A 69 -1.06 7.01 10.11
N MET A 70 0.09 6.83 10.75
CA MET A 70 0.17 6.64 12.20
C MET A 70 0.33 7.98 12.94
N HIS A 71 1.18 8.86 12.43
CA HIS A 71 1.66 10.05 13.14
C HIS A 71 0.95 11.35 12.72
N GLY A 72 0.06 11.30 11.72
CA GLY A 72 -0.54 12.50 11.13
C GLY A 72 0.42 13.36 10.29
N HIS A 73 1.71 13.03 10.30
CA HIS A 73 2.78 13.63 9.49
C HIS A 73 3.79 12.56 9.05
N GLY A 74 4.59 12.85 8.03
CA GLY A 74 5.57 11.91 7.49
C GLY A 74 6.34 12.51 6.33
N ASP A 75 7.15 11.68 5.67
CA ASP A 75 8.05 12.11 4.58
C ASP A 75 7.33 12.21 3.24
N PHE A 76 6.23 11.51 3.06
CA PHE A 76 5.43 11.53 1.83
C PHE A 76 3.94 11.42 2.13
N LYS A 77 3.09 11.87 1.21
CA LYS A 77 1.62 11.82 1.34
C LYS A 77 1.09 10.55 0.69
N THR A 78 0.01 9.99 1.22
CA THR A 78 -0.59 8.73 0.76
C THR A 78 -2.08 8.88 0.42
N PRO A 79 -2.45 9.62 -0.66
CA PRO A 79 -3.83 9.61 -1.15
C PRO A 79 -4.26 8.19 -1.50
N GLU A 80 -5.54 7.89 -1.31
CA GLU A 80 -6.09 6.56 -1.48
C GLU A 80 -7.26 6.57 -2.45
N CYS A 81 -7.25 5.65 -3.42
CA CYS A 81 -8.28 5.39 -4.43
C CYS A 81 -8.64 6.57 -5.35
N ALA A 82 -8.40 7.81 -4.95
CA ALA A 82 -8.71 9.00 -5.72
C ALA A 82 -7.45 9.70 -6.23
N MET A 83 -7.41 9.99 -7.54
CA MET A 83 -6.38 10.86 -8.09
C MET A 83 -6.52 12.26 -7.50
N PRO A 84 -5.44 12.91 -7.09
CA PRO A 84 -5.46 14.31 -6.74
C PRO A 84 -5.91 15.18 -7.92
N ASP A 85 -6.75 16.18 -7.67
CA ASP A 85 -7.19 17.13 -8.70
C ASP A 85 -6.05 18.05 -9.17
N LYS A 86 -5.03 18.21 -8.34
CA LYS A 86 -3.86 19.07 -8.59
C LYS A 86 -2.59 18.35 -8.15
N PRO A 87 -1.43 18.69 -8.74
CA PRO A 87 -0.15 18.18 -8.26
C PRO A 87 0.02 18.42 -6.75
N ILE A 88 0.44 17.38 -6.05
CA ILE A 88 0.74 17.43 -4.61
C ILE A 88 2.17 17.94 -4.47
N GLU A 89 2.37 18.95 -3.60
CA GLU A 89 3.70 19.41 -3.23
C GLU A 89 4.43 18.36 -2.38
N GLY A 90 5.68 18.09 -2.71
CA GLY A 90 6.52 17.07 -2.06
C GLY A 90 6.27 15.67 -2.61
N TRP A 91 6.79 14.69 -1.90
CA TRP A 91 6.62 13.28 -2.29
C TRP A 91 5.23 12.76 -1.94
N TRP A 92 4.71 11.92 -2.80
CA TRP A 92 3.42 11.29 -2.59
C TRP A 92 3.30 9.97 -3.36
N GLU A 93 2.45 9.11 -2.86
CA GLU A 93 2.17 7.80 -3.43
C GLU A 93 0.66 7.54 -3.42
N LEU A 94 0.08 7.33 -4.60
CA LEU A 94 -1.31 6.88 -4.69
C LEU A 94 -1.38 5.40 -4.32
N CYS A 95 -2.14 5.08 -3.28
CA CYS A 95 -2.46 3.71 -2.89
C CYS A 95 -3.83 3.31 -3.44
N GLU A 96 -3.89 2.22 -4.22
CA GLU A 96 -5.12 1.81 -4.90
C GLU A 96 -5.17 0.29 -5.10
N SER A 97 -6.37 -0.28 -5.05
CA SER A 97 -6.55 -1.71 -5.34
C SER A 97 -6.68 -1.98 -6.83
N TRP A 98 -6.02 -3.02 -7.33
CA TRP A 98 -6.21 -3.50 -8.70
C TRP A 98 -7.46 -4.38 -8.84
N ALA A 99 -7.83 -5.12 -7.78
CA ALA A 99 -9.07 -5.85 -7.73
C ALA A 99 -10.27 -4.90 -7.62
N GLU A 100 -11.40 -5.26 -8.21
CA GLU A 100 -12.62 -4.43 -8.16
C GLU A 100 -13.32 -4.47 -6.80
N CYS A 101 -13.12 -5.53 -6.03
CA CYS A 101 -13.83 -5.80 -4.78
C CYS A 101 -13.20 -5.21 -3.52
N GLY A 102 -12.10 -4.48 -3.63
CA GLY A 102 -11.47 -3.85 -2.46
C GLY A 102 -10.05 -4.35 -2.15
N TRP A 103 -9.63 -4.27 -0.88
CA TRP A 103 -8.24 -4.46 -0.48
C TRP A 103 -7.85 -5.91 -0.21
N GLY A 104 -8.77 -6.72 0.29
CA GLY A 104 -8.55 -8.11 0.62
C GLY A 104 -9.09 -9.07 -0.45
N TYR A 105 -8.76 -10.35 -0.32
CA TYR A 105 -9.33 -11.39 -1.16
C TYR A 105 -10.78 -11.65 -0.77
N GLU A 106 -11.68 -11.57 -1.74
CA GLU A 106 -13.07 -11.97 -1.61
C GLU A 106 -13.41 -13.07 -2.62
N LYS A 107 -13.96 -14.18 -2.16
CA LYS A 107 -14.30 -15.33 -3.00
C LYS A 107 -15.24 -14.97 -4.16
N ARG A 108 -16.11 -13.97 -3.99
CA ARG A 108 -17.10 -13.55 -5.00
C ARG A 108 -16.59 -12.53 -6.01
N GLY A 109 -15.54 -11.79 -5.68
CA GLY A 109 -15.04 -10.70 -6.52
C GLY A 109 -13.54 -10.49 -6.44
N GLY A 110 -12.84 -11.19 -5.54
CA GLY A 110 -11.39 -11.08 -5.35
C GLY A 110 -10.55 -11.59 -6.52
N GLU A 111 -11.19 -12.19 -7.52
CA GLU A 111 -10.56 -12.62 -8.76
C GLU A 111 -10.87 -11.70 -9.95
N ILE A 112 -11.64 -10.62 -9.74
CA ILE A 112 -11.94 -9.64 -10.78
C ILE A 112 -10.93 -8.50 -10.68
N TYR A 113 -10.00 -8.50 -11.60
CA TYR A 113 -8.98 -7.45 -11.73
C TYR A 113 -9.33 -6.52 -12.89
N ARG A 114 -9.15 -5.23 -12.70
CA ARG A 114 -9.28 -4.24 -13.77
C ARG A 114 -8.29 -4.55 -14.90
N PRO A 115 -8.60 -4.16 -16.15
CA PRO A 115 -7.71 -4.37 -17.28
C PRO A 115 -6.30 -3.79 -17.06
N LEU A 116 -5.30 -4.34 -17.72
CA LEU A 116 -3.92 -3.86 -17.62
C LEU A 116 -3.79 -2.40 -18.07
N ASP A 117 -4.48 -2.01 -19.14
CA ASP A 117 -4.47 -0.65 -19.67
C ASP A 117 -5.04 0.37 -18.68
N TRP A 118 -6.06 -0.01 -17.88
CA TRP A 118 -6.55 0.82 -16.79
C TRP A 118 -5.43 1.10 -15.77
N MET A 119 -4.74 0.07 -15.31
CA MET A 119 -3.64 0.20 -14.35
C MET A 119 -2.49 1.04 -14.91
N LEU A 120 -2.10 0.78 -16.16
CA LEU A 120 -1.05 1.56 -16.84
C LEU A 120 -1.46 3.02 -17.06
N GLY A 121 -2.72 3.28 -17.35
CA GLY A 121 -3.27 4.63 -17.44
C GLY A 121 -3.18 5.37 -16.12
N ARG A 122 -3.51 4.71 -15.01
CA ARG A 122 -3.39 5.26 -13.65
C ARG A 122 -1.92 5.54 -13.29
N LEU A 123 -1.05 4.56 -13.49
CA LEU A 123 0.40 4.73 -13.26
C LEU A 123 0.96 5.91 -14.05
N ARG A 124 0.62 6.02 -15.35
CA ARG A 124 1.07 7.13 -16.19
C ARG A 124 0.56 8.48 -15.69
N ALA A 125 -0.70 8.57 -15.27
CA ALA A 125 -1.27 9.79 -14.71
C ALA A 125 -0.57 10.21 -13.41
N VAL A 126 -0.36 9.27 -12.48
CA VAL A 126 0.36 9.49 -11.23
C VAL A 126 1.79 10.00 -11.50
N ARG A 127 2.52 9.34 -12.40
CA ARG A 127 3.90 9.71 -12.75
C ARG A 127 3.99 11.10 -13.37
N ARG A 128 3.03 11.48 -14.23
CA ARG A 128 2.96 12.85 -14.81
C ARG A 128 2.75 13.92 -13.74
N MET A 129 2.10 13.59 -12.63
CA MET A 129 1.91 14.50 -11.50
C MET A 129 3.04 14.45 -10.46
N GLY A 130 4.13 13.72 -10.74
CA GLY A 130 5.28 13.60 -9.85
C GLY A 130 5.10 12.60 -8.70
N GLY A 131 4.07 11.74 -8.75
CA GLY A 131 3.79 10.77 -7.71
C GLY A 131 4.38 9.38 -7.97
N ASN A 132 4.31 8.53 -6.94
CA ASN A 132 4.51 7.10 -7.02
C ASN A 132 3.15 6.37 -6.98
N TYR A 133 3.12 5.11 -7.42
CA TYR A 133 1.91 4.31 -7.49
C TYR A 133 2.08 2.98 -6.77
N LEU A 134 1.35 2.81 -5.68
CA LEU A 134 1.26 1.57 -4.89
C LEU A 134 -0.04 0.86 -5.26
N ILE A 135 0.08 -0.22 -6.05
CA ILE A 135 -1.08 -1.01 -6.44
C ILE A 135 -1.20 -2.28 -5.59
N ASN A 136 -2.32 -2.40 -4.91
CA ASN A 136 -2.62 -3.55 -4.08
C ASN A 136 -3.10 -4.74 -4.92
N VAL A 137 -2.63 -5.91 -4.55
CA VAL A 137 -3.10 -7.20 -5.05
C VAL A 137 -3.54 -8.05 -3.87
N SER A 138 -4.56 -8.89 -4.08
CA SER A 138 -5.24 -9.62 -3.00
C SER A 138 -4.91 -11.11 -3.09
N PRO A 139 -3.96 -11.63 -2.28
CA PRO A 139 -3.60 -13.04 -2.28
C PRO A 139 -4.77 -13.93 -1.84
N ARG A 140 -4.87 -15.13 -2.38
CA ARG A 140 -5.75 -16.18 -1.89
C ARG A 140 -5.29 -16.68 -0.51
N PRO A 141 -6.16 -17.38 0.26
CA PRO A 141 -5.80 -17.94 1.56
C PRO A 141 -4.60 -18.90 1.55
N ASP A 142 -4.28 -19.51 0.42
CA ASP A 142 -3.11 -20.37 0.21
C ASP A 142 -1.83 -19.61 -0.14
N GLY A 143 -1.88 -18.29 -0.21
CA GLY A 143 -0.78 -17.41 -0.55
C GLY A 143 -0.54 -17.22 -2.05
N THR A 144 -1.28 -17.90 -2.91
CA THR A 144 -1.21 -17.66 -4.37
C THR A 144 -1.96 -16.39 -4.75
N LEU A 145 -1.61 -15.80 -5.90
CA LEU A 145 -2.39 -14.72 -6.47
C LEU A 145 -3.45 -15.28 -7.45
N PRO A 146 -4.58 -14.60 -7.64
CA PRO A 146 -5.57 -14.99 -8.63
C PRO A 146 -5.02 -15.03 -10.05
N GLU A 147 -5.51 -15.96 -10.87
CA GLU A 147 -5.06 -16.16 -12.26
C GLU A 147 -5.09 -14.87 -13.10
N PRO A 148 -6.09 -13.97 -13.00
CA PRO A 148 -6.09 -12.72 -13.75
C PRO A 148 -4.87 -11.83 -13.47
N TYR A 149 -4.31 -11.88 -12.25
CA TYR A 149 -3.07 -11.17 -11.93
C TYR A 149 -1.91 -11.68 -12.77
N TYR A 150 -1.69 -13.00 -12.81
CA TYR A 150 -0.60 -13.60 -13.60
C TYR A 150 -0.75 -13.31 -15.10
N GLN A 151 -1.98 -13.36 -15.63
CA GLN A 151 -2.26 -13.00 -17.02
C GLN A 151 -1.88 -11.54 -17.32
N ARG A 152 -2.27 -10.59 -16.45
CA ARG A 152 -1.90 -9.18 -16.58
C ARG A 152 -0.38 -8.95 -16.51
N MET A 153 0.30 -9.69 -15.63
CA MET A 153 1.75 -9.59 -15.52
C MET A 153 2.46 -10.19 -16.73
N ALA A 154 1.93 -11.25 -17.33
CA ALA A 154 2.44 -11.82 -18.58
C ALA A 154 2.23 -10.85 -19.77
N GLU A 155 1.06 -10.20 -19.87
CA GLU A 155 0.79 -9.14 -20.85
C GLU A 155 1.80 -8.00 -20.72
N LEU A 156 2.03 -7.52 -19.49
CA LEU A 156 3.00 -6.46 -19.20
C LEU A 156 4.43 -6.87 -19.58
N ALA A 157 4.82 -8.10 -19.27
CA ALA A 157 6.13 -8.63 -19.64
C ALA A 157 6.30 -8.66 -21.16
N GLY A 158 5.25 -9.06 -21.90
CA GLY A 158 5.21 -9.03 -23.37
C GLY A 158 5.39 -7.62 -23.97
N MET A 159 4.97 -6.58 -23.24
CA MET A 159 5.22 -5.16 -23.59
C MET A 159 6.66 -4.70 -23.29
N GLY A 160 7.47 -5.51 -22.64
CA GLY A 160 8.84 -5.21 -22.21
C GLY A 160 8.93 -4.64 -20.78
N GLY A 161 7.88 -4.82 -19.99
CA GLY A 161 7.82 -4.46 -18.58
C GLY A 161 7.72 -2.95 -18.30
N PHE A 162 7.61 -2.61 -17.03
CA PHE A 162 7.47 -1.22 -16.57
C PHE A 162 8.65 -0.32 -16.98
N GLN A 163 9.87 -0.81 -16.95
CA GLN A 163 11.06 0.00 -17.26
C GLN A 163 11.06 0.51 -18.70
N LYS A 164 10.61 -0.32 -19.65
CA LYS A 164 10.49 0.09 -21.05
C LYS A 164 9.37 1.10 -21.24
N LEU A 165 8.23 0.89 -20.60
CA LEU A 165 7.09 1.81 -20.66
C LEU A 165 7.41 3.16 -20.03
N ASP A 166 8.06 3.20 -18.86
CA ASP A 166 8.46 4.47 -18.21
C ASP A 166 9.41 5.27 -19.11
N ARG A 167 10.37 4.62 -19.75
CA ARG A 167 11.28 5.23 -20.71
C ARG A 167 10.54 5.86 -21.90
N GLN A 168 9.65 5.09 -22.53
CA GLN A 168 8.82 5.56 -23.64
C GLN A 168 7.95 6.76 -23.24
N TRP A 169 7.39 6.75 -22.03
CA TRP A 169 6.56 7.85 -21.54
C TRP A 169 7.37 9.12 -21.29
N ARG A 170 8.59 9.02 -20.80
CA ARG A 170 9.51 10.16 -20.63
C ARG A 170 9.90 10.78 -21.97
N GLU A 171 10.25 9.95 -22.96
CA GLU A 171 10.60 10.38 -24.31
C GLU A 171 9.43 11.03 -25.04
N SER A 172 8.19 10.63 -24.78
CA SER A 172 6.98 11.21 -25.39
C SER A 172 6.49 12.49 -24.72
N ALA A 173 7.06 12.89 -23.59
CA ALA A 173 6.67 14.08 -22.82
C ALA A 173 7.59 15.29 -23.05
N GLY A 174 8.70 15.12 -23.78
CA GLY A 174 9.62 16.18 -24.22
C GLY A 174 9.33 16.60 -25.64
#